data_0dd1ee5b87e86179e3a642c2fadfc421
#
_entry.id   0dd1ee5b87e86179e3a642c2fadfc421
#
_cell.length_a   1.000
_cell.length_b   1.000
_cell.length_c   1.000
_cell.angle_alpha   90.00
_cell.angle_beta   90.00
_cell.angle_gamma   90.00
#
_symmetry.space_group_name_H-M   'P 1'
#
loop_
_entity.id
_entity.type
_entity.pdbx_description
1 polymer ?
#
loop_
_entity_poly.entity_id
_entity_poly.type
_entity_poly.pdbx_seq_one_letter_code
_entity_poly.pdbx_strand_id
1 'polypeptide(L)'
;MALALAGGLATAGAAVAATSAQTAHLRHENFEQMGDAFKRVNDELGRGSPSKAKLAADAARIQKLSAQAPSWFPKGSGKEVRPKSLTLPAVWANPTDFANKMKAFQAEAAKFPRTVTAGDMEAIKAGAKSLGGACKACHADYREKKS
;
A
#
# COMPACT_ATOMS: atom_id res chain seq x y z
N MET A 1 40.40 47.31 -11.02
CA MET A 1 39.76 46.02 -11.34
C MET A 1 39.37 45.34 -10.03
N ALA A 2 38.11 45.38 -9.67
CA ALA A 2 37.59 44.71 -8.46
C ALA A 2 36.65 43.62 -8.92
N LEU A 3 36.98 42.34 -8.66
CA LEU A 3 36.15 41.18 -8.91
C LEU A 3 35.23 40.98 -7.70
N ALA A 4 33.92 41.17 -7.87
CA ALA A 4 32.91 40.81 -6.86
C ALA A 4 32.54 39.35 -7.06
N LEU A 5 32.91 38.49 -6.10
CA LEU A 5 32.36 37.11 -6.01
C LEU A 5 30.97 37.18 -5.37
N ALA A 6 29.95 36.93 -6.16
CA ALA A 6 28.59 36.69 -5.65
C ALA A 6 28.48 35.24 -5.14
N GLY A 7 28.53 35.08 -3.82
CA GLY A 7 28.28 33.79 -3.18
C GLY A 7 26.79 33.49 -3.20
N GLY A 8 26.36 32.54 -4.04
CA GLY A 8 24.99 32.02 -4.00
C GLY A 8 24.79 31.12 -2.77
N LEU A 9 23.95 31.53 -1.82
CA LEU A 9 23.46 30.64 -0.76
C LEU A 9 22.47 29.66 -1.36
N ALA A 10 22.89 28.41 -1.52
CA ALA A 10 22.00 27.29 -1.79
C ALA A 10 21.22 26.97 -0.48
N THR A 11 20.00 27.40 -0.37
CA THR A 11 19.09 26.96 0.70
C THR A 11 18.69 25.50 0.44
N ALA A 12 19.38 24.57 1.10
CA ALA A 12 18.95 23.19 1.16
C ALA A 12 17.65 23.14 1.96
N GLY A 13 16.52 23.03 1.27
CA GLY A 13 15.21 22.79 1.88
C GLY A 13 15.23 21.47 2.65
N ALA A 14 15.29 21.50 3.96
CA ALA A 14 15.14 20.32 4.80
C ALA A 14 13.72 19.77 4.62
N ALA A 15 13.58 18.60 3.98
CA ALA A 15 12.32 17.89 3.92
C ALA A 15 11.95 17.49 5.36
N VAL A 16 10.88 18.09 5.89
CA VAL A 16 10.37 17.74 7.23
C VAL A 16 9.76 16.34 7.14
N ALA A 17 10.31 15.39 7.90
CA ALA A 17 9.74 14.06 7.99
C ALA A 17 8.33 14.11 8.58
N ALA A 18 7.40 13.31 8.03
CA ALA A 18 6.04 13.22 8.55
C ALA A 18 6.05 12.72 10.00
N THR A 19 5.20 13.30 10.86
CA THR A 19 5.02 12.83 12.24
C THR A 19 4.38 11.45 12.26
N SER A 20 4.52 10.72 13.39
CA SER A 20 3.88 9.41 13.56
C SER A 20 2.36 9.49 13.40
N ALA A 21 1.72 10.57 13.84
CA ALA A 21 0.28 10.78 13.69
C ALA A 21 -0.12 11.00 12.21
N GLN A 22 0.65 11.83 11.48
CA GLN A 22 0.44 12.03 10.05
C GLN A 22 0.62 10.72 9.27
N THR A 23 1.66 9.93 9.61
CA THR A 23 1.89 8.64 8.97
C THR A 23 0.78 7.64 9.27
N ALA A 24 0.27 7.60 10.51
CA ALA A 24 -0.86 6.76 10.89
C ALA A 24 -2.16 7.13 10.13
N HIS A 25 -2.37 8.42 9.85
CA HIS A 25 -3.48 8.91 9.04
C HIS A 25 -3.32 8.51 7.58
N LEU A 26 -2.18 8.80 6.96
CA LEU A 26 -1.85 8.42 5.57
C LEU A 26 -1.93 6.91 5.36
N ARG A 27 -1.46 6.11 6.31
CA ARG A 27 -1.60 4.64 6.26
C ARG A 27 -3.07 4.23 6.12
N HIS A 28 -3.94 4.81 6.94
CA HIS A 28 -5.36 4.51 6.90
C HIS A 28 -5.96 4.84 5.53
N GLU A 29 -5.75 6.07 5.05
CA GLU A 29 -6.28 6.53 3.76
C GLU A 29 -5.75 5.69 2.59
N ASN A 30 -4.45 5.36 2.59
CA ASN A 30 -3.84 4.58 1.53
C ASN A 30 -4.35 3.13 1.51
N PHE A 31 -4.57 2.51 2.68
CA PHE A 31 -5.18 1.18 2.72
C PHE A 31 -6.67 1.20 2.36
N GLU A 32 -7.42 2.25 2.66
CA GLU A 32 -8.79 2.42 2.17
C GLU A 32 -8.81 2.52 0.64
N GLN A 33 -7.98 3.39 0.05
CA GLN A 33 -7.87 3.51 -1.40
C GLN A 33 -7.46 2.19 -2.08
N MET A 34 -6.59 1.42 -1.44
CA MET A 34 -6.18 0.11 -1.94
C MET A 34 -7.31 -0.91 -1.84
N GLY A 35 -8.05 -0.92 -0.74
CA GLY A 35 -9.24 -1.75 -0.53
C GLY A 35 -10.34 -1.45 -1.54
N ASP A 36 -10.59 -0.17 -1.82
CA ASP A 36 -11.56 0.27 -2.83
C ASP A 36 -11.14 -0.15 -4.24
N ALA A 37 -9.85 -0.02 -4.57
CA ALA A 37 -9.33 -0.48 -5.85
C ALA A 37 -9.50 -2.01 -5.99
N PHE A 38 -9.20 -2.77 -4.93
CA PHE A 38 -9.39 -4.22 -4.94
C PHE A 38 -10.88 -4.63 -5.01
N LYS A 39 -11.75 -3.87 -4.34
CA LYS A 39 -13.20 -4.07 -4.46
C LYS A 39 -13.65 -3.87 -5.91
N ARG A 40 -13.22 -2.79 -6.57
CA ARG A 40 -13.56 -2.55 -7.99
C ARG A 40 -13.03 -3.63 -8.92
N VAL A 41 -11.83 -4.18 -8.64
CA VAL A 41 -11.32 -5.36 -9.38
C VAL A 41 -12.31 -6.53 -9.27
N ASN A 42 -12.76 -6.87 -8.07
CA ASN A 42 -13.69 -7.98 -7.88
C ASN A 42 -15.07 -7.70 -8.49
N ASP A 43 -15.58 -6.48 -8.35
CA ASP A 43 -16.85 -6.06 -8.96
C ASP A 43 -16.77 -6.15 -10.49
N GLU A 44 -15.65 -5.75 -11.10
CA GLU A 44 -15.43 -5.83 -12.54
C GLU A 44 -15.31 -7.28 -13.04
N LEU A 45 -14.60 -8.14 -12.29
CA LEU A 45 -14.47 -9.58 -12.60
C LEU A 45 -15.79 -10.32 -12.47
N GLY A 46 -16.74 -9.81 -11.68
CA GLY A 46 -18.11 -10.37 -11.56
C GLY A 46 -19.02 -10.03 -12.74
N ARG A 47 -18.61 -9.16 -13.67
CA ARG A 47 -19.40 -8.79 -14.86
C ARG A 47 -19.31 -9.86 -15.95
N GLY A 48 -20.34 -9.93 -16.81
CA GLY A 48 -20.33 -10.82 -17.98
C GLY A 48 -19.26 -10.46 -19.02
N SER A 49 -18.85 -9.19 -19.07
CA SER A 49 -17.80 -8.67 -19.96
C SER A 49 -16.90 -7.70 -19.19
N PRO A 50 -15.89 -8.20 -18.46
CA PRO A 50 -14.99 -7.35 -17.69
C PRO A 50 -14.14 -6.42 -18.55
N SER A 51 -14.04 -5.16 -18.16
CA SER A 51 -13.19 -4.16 -18.82
C SER A 51 -11.74 -4.31 -18.38
N LYS A 52 -10.87 -4.74 -19.28
CA LYS A 52 -9.43 -4.85 -19.03
C LYS A 52 -8.80 -3.51 -18.66
N ALA A 53 -9.26 -2.40 -19.25
CA ALA A 53 -8.77 -1.05 -18.94
C ALA A 53 -9.04 -0.67 -17.48
N LYS A 54 -10.23 -0.97 -16.95
CA LYS A 54 -10.56 -0.73 -15.54
C LYS A 54 -9.73 -1.62 -14.61
N LEU A 55 -9.63 -2.91 -14.93
CA LEU A 55 -8.80 -3.86 -14.19
C LEU A 55 -7.33 -3.40 -14.15
N ALA A 56 -6.79 -2.93 -15.28
CA ALA A 56 -5.41 -2.45 -15.36
C ALA A 56 -5.18 -1.19 -14.51
N ALA A 57 -6.12 -0.23 -14.52
CA ALA A 57 -6.02 0.99 -13.73
C ALA A 57 -6.01 0.69 -12.21
N ASP A 58 -6.92 -0.18 -11.74
CA ASP A 58 -6.99 -0.54 -10.33
C ASP A 58 -5.80 -1.43 -9.91
N ALA A 59 -5.34 -2.35 -10.75
CA ALA A 59 -4.15 -3.14 -10.52
C ALA A 59 -2.88 -2.26 -10.38
N ALA A 60 -2.71 -1.28 -11.25
CA ALA A 60 -1.60 -0.32 -11.18
C ALA A 60 -1.65 0.52 -9.91
N ARG A 61 -2.86 0.95 -9.47
CA ARG A 61 -3.03 1.68 -8.21
C ARG A 61 -2.63 0.83 -7.00
N ILE A 62 -3.08 -0.42 -6.94
CA ILE A 62 -2.71 -1.36 -5.87
C ILE A 62 -1.20 -1.55 -5.84
N GLN A 63 -0.56 -1.78 -6.99
CA GLN A 63 0.89 -1.93 -7.09
C GLN A 63 1.63 -0.70 -6.57
N LYS A 64 1.23 0.51 -7.00
CA LYS A 64 1.85 1.76 -6.57
C LYS A 64 1.77 1.96 -5.06
N LEU A 65 0.60 1.73 -4.47
CA LEU A 65 0.39 1.90 -3.03
C LEU A 65 1.13 0.80 -2.23
N SER A 66 1.09 -0.45 -2.69
CA SER A 66 1.78 -1.56 -2.02
C SER A 66 3.29 -1.36 -1.92
N ALA A 67 3.91 -0.75 -2.93
CA ALA A 67 5.33 -0.46 -2.92
C ALA A 67 5.74 0.51 -1.78
N GLN A 68 4.83 1.40 -1.37
CA GLN A 68 5.05 2.38 -0.30
C GLN A 68 4.65 1.85 1.08
N ALA A 69 3.85 0.79 1.15
CA ALA A 69 3.23 0.31 2.38
C ALA A 69 4.20 0.04 3.54
N PRO A 70 5.43 -0.51 3.34
CA PRO A 70 6.37 -0.71 4.45
C PRO A 70 6.71 0.58 5.21
N SER A 71 6.77 1.72 4.53
CA SER A 71 7.12 3.01 5.13
C SER A 71 6.01 3.61 6.02
N TRP A 72 4.81 3.03 6.02
CA TRP A 72 3.67 3.56 6.78
C TRP A 72 3.58 3.03 8.22
N PHE A 73 4.57 2.25 8.68
CA PHE A 73 4.58 1.63 10.00
C PHE A 73 5.78 2.02 10.87
N PRO A 74 6.14 3.32 10.99
CA PRO A 74 7.18 3.70 11.95
C PRO A 74 6.70 3.39 13.37
N LYS A 75 7.66 3.14 14.28
CA LYS A 75 7.35 2.97 15.70
C LYS A 75 6.60 4.19 16.23
N GLY A 76 5.63 3.99 17.12
CA GLY A 76 4.82 5.06 17.67
C GLY A 76 3.74 5.59 16.72
N SER A 77 3.36 4.82 15.70
CA SER A 77 2.27 5.19 14.78
C SER A 77 1.01 4.32 14.95
N GLY A 78 0.81 3.76 16.14
CA GLY A 78 -0.33 2.92 16.48
C GLY A 78 -1.52 3.69 17.06
N LYS A 79 -2.24 3.02 17.98
CA LYS A 79 -3.43 3.60 18.65
C LYS A 79 -3.08 4.79 19.55
N GLU A 80 -1.85 4.90 20.00
CA GLU A 80 -1.35 6.01 20.84
C GLU A 80 -1.45 7.38 20.14
N VAL A 81 -1.32 7.42 18.81
CA VAL A 81 -1.45 8.65 18.01
C VAL A 81 -2.70 8.70 17.15
N ARG A 82 -3.37 7.56 16.97
CA ARG A 82 -4.63 7.43 16.24
C ARG A 82 -5.52 6.38 16.92
N PRO A 83 -6.35 6.75 17.92
CA PRO A 83 -7.14 5.82 18.74
C PRO A 83 -8.03 4.86 17.94
N LYS A 84 -8.55 5.30 16.78
CA LYS A 84 -9.35 4.48 15.86
C LYS A 84 -8.52 3.62 14.89
N SER A 85 -7.19 3.56 15.07
CA SER A 85 -6.33 2.69 14.24
C SER A 85 -6.68 1.22 14.48
N LEU A 86 -6.80 0.47 13.40
CA LEU A 86 -6.97 -1.00 13.44
C LEU A 86 -5.63 -1.74 13.44
N THR A 87 -4.51 -1.04 13.42
CA THR A 87 -3.18 -1.63 13.46
C THR A 87 -2.90 -2.20 14.85
N LEU A 88 -2.61 -3.50 14.91
CA LEU A 88 -2.28 -4.17 16.17
C LEU A 88 -0.83 -3.88 16.59
N PRO A 89 -0.52 -3.83 17.90
CA PRO A 89 0.86 -3.70 18.41
C PRO A 89 1.80 -4.81 17.93
N ALA A 90 1.26 -5.96 17.54
CA ALA A 90 1.99 -7.09 16.97
C ALA A 90 2.87 -6.71 15.76
N VAL A 91 2.51 -5.66 14.99
CA VAL A 91 3.33 -5.13 13.88
C VAL A 91 4.75 -4.81 14.34
N TRP A 92 4.88 -4.19 15.51
CA TRP A 92 6.17 -3.76 16.05
C TRP A 92 6.80 -4.78 17.01
N ALA A 93 5.99 -5.71 17.53
CA ALA A 93 6.46 -6.81 18.36
C ALA A 93 7.05 -7.97 17.54
N ASN A 94 6.55 -8.19 16.32
CA ASN A 94 6.97 -9.28 15.42
C ASN A 94 7.47 -8.73 14.06
N PRO A 95 8.52 -7.89 14.03
CA PRO A 95 8.91 -7.13 12.83
C PRO A 95 9.36 -8.04 11.68
N THR A 96 9.97 -9.17 11.95
CA THR A 96 10.43 -10.11 10.91
C THR A 96 9.25 -10.78 10.21
N ASP A 97 8.28 -11.31 10.96
CA ASP A 97 7.09 -11.95 10.37
C ASP A 97 6.24 -10.93 9.63
N PHE A 98 6.03 -9.74 10.23
CA PHE A 98 5.34 -8.64 9.55
C PHE A 98 6.00 -8.28 8.22
N ALA A 99 7.33 -8.13 8.19
CA ALA A 99 8.07 -7.82 6.97
C ALA A 99 7.93 -8.92 5.91
N ASN A 100 7.93 -10.20 6.31
CA ASN A 100 7.74 -11.32 5.40
C ASN A 100 6.35 -11.32 4.77
N LYS A 101 5.29 -11.08 5.55
CA LYS A 101 3.92 -10.96 5.05
C LYS A 101 3.73 -9.75 4.15
N MET A 102 4.37 -8.62 4.49
CA MET A 102 4.38 -7.42 3.65
C MET A 102 5.05 -7.70 2.30
N LYS A 103 6.20 -8.38 2.28
CA LYS A 103 6.88 -8.79 1.03
C LYS A 103 6.02 -9.73 0.18
N ALA A 104 5.35 -10.69 0.78
CA ALA A 104 4.44 -11.59 0.07
C ALA A 104 3.29 -10.82 -0.59
N PHE A 105 2.68 -9.88 0.15
CA PHE A 105 1.67 -8.98 -0.40
C PHE A 105 2.20 -8.13 -1.56
N GLN A 106 3.38 -7.51 -1.39
CA GLN A 106 4.01 -6.70 -2.43
C GLN A 106 4.32 -7.52 -3.70
N ALA A 107 4.74 -8.77 -3.55
CA ALA A 107 5.01 -9.67 -4.68
C ALA A 107 3.73 -9.93 -5.50
N GLU A 108 2.61 -10.24 -4.85
CA GLU A 108 1.33 -10.44 -5.54
C GLU A 108 0.81 -9.14 -6.18
N ALA A 109 0.93 -8.00 -5.49
CA ALA A 109 0.56 -6.70 -6.01
C ALA A 109 1.41 -6.27 -7.22
N ALA A 110 2.69 -6.63 -7.27
CA ALA A 110 3.57 -6.36 -8.40
C ALA A 110 3.33 -7.30 -9.60
N LYS A 111 2.88 -8.53 -9.33
CA LYS A 111 2.56 -9.53 -10.35
C LYS A 111 1.23 -9.23 -11.04
N PHE A 112 0.24 -8.77 -10.30
CA PHE A 112 -1.15 -8.66 -10.76
C PHE A 112 -1.33 -7.76 -12.01
N PRO A 113 -0.72 -6.55 -12.15
CA PRO A 113 -0.83 -5.74 -13.36
C PRO A 113 -0.30 -6.45 -14.62
N ARG A 114 0.76 -7.24 -14.50
CA ARG A 114 1.30 -8.04 -15.63
C ARG A 114 0.34 -9.13 -16.04
N THR A 115 -0.31 -9.78 -15.08
CA THR A 115 -1.36 -10.78 -15.34
C THR A 115 -2.55 -10.16 -16.07
N VAL A 116 -2.98 -8.96 -15.67
CA VAL A 116 -4.05 -8.19 -16.35
C VAL A 116 -3.64 -7.83 -17.78
N THR A 117 -2.41 -7.39 -18.00
CA THR A 117 -1.88 -7.05 -19.33
C THR A 117 -1.85 -8.27 -20.27
N ALA A 118 -1.47 -9.43 -19.76
CA ALA A 118 -1.49 -10.68 -20.53
C ALA A 118 -2.90 -11.07 -20.99
N GLY A 119 -3.95 -10.65 -20.27
CA GLY A 119 -5.33 -10.67 -20.72
C GLY A 119 -6.04 -12.01 -20.65
N ASP A 120 -5.45 -13.05 -20.06
CA ASP A 120 -6.13 -14.30 -19.76
C ASP A 120 -7.06 -14.11 -18.55
N MET A 121 -8.37 -14.26 -18.75
CA MET A 121 -9.37 -13.96 -17.72
C MET A 121 -9.31 -14.92 -16.53
N GLU A 122 -9.03 -16.19 -16.75
CA GLU A 122 -8.89 -17.17 -15.67
C GLU A 122 -7.62 -16.89 -14.85
N ALA A 123 -6.51 -16.53 -15.50
CA ALA A 123 -5.30 -16.08 -14.83
C ALA A 123 -5.52 -14.79 -14.03
N ILE A 124 -6.31 -13.84 -14.55
CA ILE A 124 -6.65 -12.59 -13.84
C ILE A 124 -7.47 -12.90 -12.58
N LYS A 125 -8.49 -13.76 -12.67
CA LYS A 125 -9.27 -14.20 -11.50
C LYS A 125 -8.40 -14.89 -10.46
N ALA A 126 -7.52 -15.81 -10.89
CA ALA A 126 -6.58 -16.49 -10.02
C ALA A 126 -5.61 -15.50 -9.35
N GLY A 127 -5.09 -14.51 -10.08
CA GLY A 127 -4.23 -13.45 -9.58
C GLY A 127 -4.93 -12.56 -8.54
N ALA A 128 -6.19 -12.19 -8.78
CA ALA A 128 -7.00 -11.45 -7.83
C ALA A 128 -7.23 -12.26 -6.53
N LYS A 129 -7.49 -13.56 -6.64
CA LYS A 129 -7.62 -14.47 -5.50
C LYS A 129 -6.33 -14.55 -4.68
N SER A 130 -5.17 -14.68 -5.34
CA SER A 130 -3.85 -14.73 -4.68
C SER A 130 -3.56 -13.40 -3.96
N LEU A 131 -3.80 -12.27 -4.61
CA LEU A 131 -3.65 -10.94 -4.02
C LEU A 131 -4.54 -10.76 -2.78
N GLY A 132 -5.81 -11.14 -2.87
CA GLY A 132 -6.75 -11.12 -1.74
C GLY A 132 -6.32 -12.04 -0.60
N GLY A 133 -5.75 -13.20 -0.92
CA GLY A 133 -5.15 -14.12 0.04
C GLY A 133 -4.00 -13.50 0.83
N ALA A 134 -3.09 -12.79 0.15
CA ALA A 134 -1.98 -12.09 0.79
C ALA A 134 -2.46 -10.96 1.72
N CYS A 135 -3.49 -10.20 1.30
CA CYS A 135 -4.13 -9.20 2.17
C CYS A 135 -4.69 -9.84 3.45
N LYS A 136 -5.43 -10.94 3.32
CA LYS A 136 -6.03 -11.66 4.45
C LYS A 136 -4.98 -12.23 5.41
N ALA A 137 -3.90 -12.80 4.88
CA ALA A 137 -2.82 -13.39 5.69
C ALA A 137 -2.14 -12.37 6.59
N CYS A 138 -1.89 -11.15 6.08
CA CYS A 138 -1.37 -10.05 6.90
C CYS A 138 -2.40 -9.54 7.90
N HIS A 139 -3.65 -9.33 7.47
CA HIS A 139 -4.73 -8.81 8.32
C HIS A 139 -5.08 -9.74 9.46
N ALA A 140 -4.92 -11.06 9.32
CA ALA A 140 -5.24 -12.03 10.35
C ALA A 140 -4.47 -11.77 11.65
N ASP A 141 -3.19 -11.36 11.54
CA ASP A 141 -2.28 -11.23 12.68
C ASP A 141 -2.01 -9.77 13.07
N TYR A 142 -2.18 -8.83 12.13
CA TYR A 142 -1.71 -7.44 12.28
C TYR A 142 -2.81 -6.38 12.22
N ARG A 143 -4.06 -6.79 11.97
CA ARG A 143 -5.20 -5.90 11.91
C ARG A 143 -6.31 -6.34 12.86
N GLU A 144 -6.83 -5.40 13.65
CA GLU A 144 -8.02 -5.62 14.47
C GLU A 144 -9.24 -5.94 13.59
N LYS A 145 -10.01 -6.93 13.99
CA LYS A 145 -11.26 -7.27 13.29
C LYS A 145 -12.27 -6.14 13.52
N LYS A 146 -12.94 -5.70 12.46
CA LYS A 146 -14.09 -4.81 12.61
C LYS A 146 -15.21 -5.62 13.25
N SER A 147 -15.66 -5.17 14.41
CA SER A 147 -16.91 -5.65 15.06
C SER A 147 -18.12 -5.19 14.27
#